data_bbb4499d6a6433617c1d769027714614
#
_entry.id   bbb4499d6a6433617c1d769027714614
#
_cell.length_a   1.000
_cell.length_b   1.000
_cell.length_c   1.000
_cell.angle_alpha   90.00
_cell.angle_beta   90.00
_cell.angle_gamma   90.00
#
_symmetry.space_group_name_H-M   'P 1'
#
loop_
_entity.id
_entity.type
_entity.pdbx_description
1 polymer ?
#
loop_
_entity_poly.entity_id
_entity_poly.type
_entity_poly.pdbx_seq_one_letter_code
_entity_poly.pdbx_strand_id
1 'polypeptide(L)'
;MRNAFAKTMAVRKLNPAAQELADLYFFETVVRIHRAGEGEPYTGPKPAGRDLGPAIPAADEAIEVGSVGPLVKLVTDASEAGIRERFQKVLATKSFDGKDVRAGREHVKAYVEFVHYAEEVYASVHEHGQKSTSPDQFHSRKRKGE
;
A
#
# COMPACT_ATOMS: atom_id res chain seq x y z
N MET A 1 0.87 3.49 23.71
CA MET A 1 -0.26 4.40 23.42
C MET A 1 -0.74 5.17 24.64
N ARG A 2 -1.27 4.55 25.70
CA ARG A 2 -1.83 5.26 26.87
C ARG A 2 -0.89 6.32 27.48
N ASN A 3 0.40 6.03 27.62
CA ASN A 3 1.38 6.95 28.19
C ASN A 3 1.64 8.17 27.26
N ALA A 4 1.70 7.97 25.95
CA ALA A 4 1.84 9.06 25.00
C ALA A 4 0.61 9.98 25.05
N PHE A 5 -0.59 9.44 25.06
CA PHE A 5 -1.83 10.20 25.19
C PHE A 5 -1.86 11.03 26.48
N ALA A 6 -1.55 10.42 27.63
CA ALA A 6 -1.53 11.14 28.92
C ALA A 6 -0.53 12.31 28.92
N LYS A 7 0.67 12.11 28.38
CA LYS A 7 1.68 13.18 28.23
C LYS A 7 1.22 14.30 27.30
N THR A 8 0.65 13.93 26.15
CA THR A 8 0.08 14.89 25.20
C THR A 8 -0.99 15.75 25.87
N MET A 9 -1.93 15.13 26.58
CA MET A 9 -3.03 15.84 27.26
C MET A 9 -2.54 16.77 28.38
N ALA A 10 -1.43 16.43 29.03
CA ALA A 10 -0.83 17.29 30.07
C ALA A 10 -0.15 18.53 29.47
N VAL A 11 0.57 18.36 28.35
CA VAL A 11 1.41 19.40 27.75
C VAL A 11 0.64 20.34 26.83
N ARG A 12 -0.30 19.80 26.03
CA ARG A 12 -0.99 20.56 24.96
C ARG A 12 -1.81 21.76 25.44
N LYS A 13 -2.08 21.87 26.74
CA LYS A 13 -2.85 22.97 27.32
C LYS A 13 -1.99 24.14 27.79
N LEU A 14 -0.66 24.04 27.73
CA LEU A 14 0.25 25.06 28.28
C LEU A 14 0.29 26.33 27.42
N ASN A 15 0.40 26.16 26.09
CA ASN A 15 0.38 27.22 25.10
C ASN A 15 0.25 26.63 23.68
N PRO A 16 0.03 27.45 22.64
CA PRO A 16 -0.14 26.96 21.26
C PRO A 16 1.05 26.14 20.73
N ALA A 17 2.29 26.55 21.01
CA ALA A 17 3.48 25.82 20.57
C ALA A 17 3.60 24.45 21.26
N ALA A 18 3.27 24.39 22.55
CA ALA A 18 3.22 23.12 23.29
C ALA A 18 2.11 22.19 22.77
N GLN A 19 0.98 22.76 22.36
CA GLN A 19 -0.09 21.99 21.72
C GLN A 19 0.36 21.37 20.41
N GLU A 20 0.94 22.17 19.51
CA GLU A 20 1.42 21.69 18.21
C GLU A 20 2.45 20.55 18.37
N LEU A 21 3.44 20.75 19.26
CA LEU A 21 4.47 19.74 19.52
C LEU A 21 3.88 18.46 20.14
N ALA A 22 2.96 18.60 21.09
CA ALA A 22 2.33 17.47 21.76
C ALA A 22 1.45 16.67 20.82
N ASP A 23 0.68 17.34 19.96
CA ASP A 23 -0.18 16.71 18.96
C ASP A 23 0.67 15.99 17.91
N LEU A 24 1.76 16.61 17.41
CA LEU A 24 2.72 15.98 16.52
C LEU A 24 3.32 14.71 17.13
N TYR A 25 3.82 14.79 18.36
CA TYR A 25 4.37 13.63 19.08
C TYR A 25 3.36 12.49 19.22
N PHE A 26 2.10 12.82 19.49
CA PHE A 26 1.05 11.82 19.64
C PHE A 26 0.75 11.14 18.31
N PHE A 27 0.51 11.90 17.24
CA PHE A 27 0.24 11.36 15.91
C PHE A 27 1.41 10.53 15.39
N GLU A 28 2.64 11.01 15.56
CA GLU A 28 3.84 10.26 15.19
C GLU A 28 3.93 8.93 15.94
N THR A 29 3.63 8.93 17.23
CA THR A 29 3.62 7.70 18.04
C THR A 29 2.54 6.73 17.60
N VAL A 30 1.34 7.21 17.26
CA VAL A 30 0.22 6.38 16.78
C VAL A 30 0.60 5.73 15.46
N VAL A 31 1.05 6.53 14.49
CA VAL A 31 1.42 6.03 13.16
C VAL A 31 2.56 5.02 13.24
N ARG A 32 3.59 5.30 14.04
CA ARG A 32 4.72 4.39 14.22
C ARG A 32 4.31 3.03 14.81
N ILE A 33 3.44 3.05 15.83
CA ILE A 33 2.96 1.80 16.47
C ILE A 33 2.05 1.03 15.53
N HIS A 34 1.19 1.72 14.78
CA HIS A 34 0.30 1.13 13.79
C HIS A 34 1.12 0.42 12.69
N ARG A 35 2.07 1.13 12.08
CA ARG A 35 2.95 0.56 11.03
C ARG A 35 3.77 -0.63 11.54
N ALA A 36 4.28 -0.54 12.76
CA ALA A 36 5.01 -1.68 13.37
C ALA A 36 4.10 -2.89 13.58
N GLY A 37 2.81 -2.70 13.87
CA GLY A 37 1.83 -3.77 13.99
C GLY A 37 1.52 -4.47 12.67
N GLU A 38 1.66 -3.74 11.57
CA GLU A 38 1.47 -4.26 10.19
C GLU A 38 2.77 -4.85 9.59
N GLY A 39 3.90 -4.74 10.29
CA GLY A 39 5.21 -5.14 9.77
C GLY A 39 5.77 -4.17 8.73
N GLU A 40 5.22 -2.95 8.64
CA GLU A 40 5.58 -1.95 7.66
C GLU A 40 6.58 -0.92 8.22
N PRO A 41 7.54 -0.40 7.40
CA PRO A 41 8.50 0.57 7.86
C PRO A 41 7.84 1.91 8.20
N TYR A 42 8.29 2.54 9.28
CA TYR A 42 7.88 3.88 9.63
C TYR A 42 8.67 4.92 8.83
N THR A 43 7.94 5.76 8.07
CA THR A 43 8.53 6.80 7.19
C THR A 43 8.10 8.23 7.59
N GLY A 44 7.67 8.42 8.82
CA GLY A 44 7.14 9.69 9.33
C GLY A 44 5.65 9.90 9.03
N PRO A 45 5.04 10.90 9.68
CA PRO A 45 3.70 11.35 9.35
C PRO A 45 3.66 11.88 7.91
N LYS A 46 2.60 11.59 7.19
CA LYS A 46 2.40 12.12 5.84
C LYS A 46 1.61 13.43 5.91
N PRO A 47 1.80 14.36 4.98
CA PRO A 47 1.04 15.61 4.92
C PRO A 47 -0.47 15.35 4.89
N ALA A 48 -1.25 16.22 5.54
CA ALA A 48 -2.70 16.23 5.42
C ALA A 48 -3.12 16.56 3.98
N GLY A 49 -4.28 16.04 3.55
CA GLY A 49 -4.82 16.28 2.21
C GLY A 49 -4.06 15.59 1.08
N ARG A 50 -3.24 14.60 1.38
CA ARG A 50 -2.58 13.79 0.35
C ARG A 50 -3.62 13.12 -0.55
N ASP A 51 -3.37 13.16 -1.86
CA ASP A 51 -4.16 12.36 -2.81
C ASP A 51 -3.94 10.86 -2.51
N LEU A 52 -5.01 10.19 -2.15
CA LEU A 52 -5.03 8.76 -1.84
C LEU A 52 -5.38 7.91 -3.07
N GLY A 53 -5.59 8.58 -4.22
CA GLY A 53 -6.13 7.92 -5.40
C GLY A 53 -7.60 7.50 -5.23
N PRO A 54 -8.22 6.95 -6.26
CA PRO A 54 -9.65 6.66 -6.25
C PRO A 54 -10.04 5.40 -5.46
N ALA A 55 -9.10 4.48 -5.23
CA ALA A 55 -9.41 3.18 -4.62
C ALA A 55 -9.75 3.26 -3.13
N ILE A 56 -9.02 4.10 -2.36
CA ILE A 56 -9.25 4.23 -0.91
C ILE A 56 -10.60 4.88 -0.62
N PRO A 57 -10.98 6.05 -1.22
CA PRO A 57 -12.31 6.60 -1.05
C PRO A 57 -13.44 5.64 -1.48
N ALA A 58 -13.25 4.90 -2.58
CA ALA A 58 -14.24 3.93 -3.03
C ALA A 58 -14.38 2.74 -2.06
N ALA A 59 -13.31 2.34 -1.37
CA ALA A 59 -13.36 1.32 -0.33
C ALA A 59 -14.09 1.81 0.91
N ASP A 60 -13.83 3.05 1.35
CA ASP A 60 -14.53 3.68 2.47
C ASP A 60 -16.03 3.80 2.18
N GLU A 61 -16.40 4.28 0.97
CA GLU A 61 -17.79 4.37 0.52
C GLU A 61 -18.47 2.99 0.48
N ALA A 62 -17.76 1.95 0.00
CA ALA A 62 -18.30 0.59 -0.05
C ALA A 62 -18.65 0.06 1.34
N ILE A 63 -17.86 0.38 2.36
CA ILE A 63 -18.13 0.02 3.76
C ILE A 63 -19.33 0.80 4.30
N GLU A 64 -19.38 2.11 4.02
CA GLU A 64 -20.44 2.99 4.51
C GLU A 64 -21.81 2.63 3.90
N VAL A 65 -21.86 2.36 2.60
CA VAL A 65 -23.07 2.01 1.85
C VAL A 65 -23.44 0.52 1.96
N GLY A 66 -22.48 -0.34 2.35
CA GLY A 66 -22.66 -1.79 2.39
C GLY A 66 -22.69 -2.45 1.00
N SER A 67 -22.05 -1.83 -0.01
CA SER A 67 -22.03 -2.32 -1.39
C SER A 67 -20.64 -2.22 -2.01
N VAL A 68 -20.03 -3.35 -2.32
CA VAL A 68 -18.68 -3.45 -2.90
C VAL A 68 -18.63 -3.31 -4.42
N GLY A 69 -19.80 -3.34 -5.10
CA GLY A 69 -19.88 -3.36 -6.57
C GLY A 69 -19.11 -2.24 -7.28
N PRO A 70 -19.26 -0.97 -6.90
CA PRO A 70 -18.52 0.14 -7.49
C PRO A 70 -16.99 0.02 -7.32
N LEU A 71 -16.51 -0.41 -6.15
CA LEU A 71 -15.09 -0.63 -5.90
C LEU A 71 -14.53 -1.77 -6.77
N VAL A 72 -15.24 -2.90 -6.84
CA VAL A 72 -14.85 -4.03 -7.70
C VAL A 72 -14.73 -3.57 -9.14
N LYS A 73 -15.75 -2.84 -9.64
CA LYS A 73 -15.72 -2.31 -11.01
C LYS A 73 -14.53 -1.37 -11.24
N LEU A 74 -14.28 -0.44 -10.34
CA LEU A 74 -13.16 0.51 -10.43
C LEU A 74 -11.80 -0.22 -10.57
N VAL A 75 -11.55 -1.21 -9.71
CA VAL A 75 -10.28 -1.94 -9.69
C VAL A 75 -10.14 -2.84 -10.90
N THR A 76 -11.22 -3.52 -11.29
CA THR A 76 -11.22 -4.42 -12.45
C THR A 76 -11.01 -3.65 -13.75
N ASP A 77 -11.73 -2.53 -13.94
CA ASP A 77 -11.59 -1.69 -15.13
C ASP A 77 -10.16 -1.11 -15.24
N ALA A 78 -9.58 -0.66 -14.14
CA ALA A 78 -8.21 -0.16 -14.13
C ALA A 78 -7.18 -1.25 -14.48
N SER A 79 -7.34 -2.44 -13.93
CA SER A 79 -6.48 -3.59 -14.22
C SER A 79 -6.59 -4.03 -15.67
N GLU A 80 -7.81 -4.15 -16.19
CA GLU A 80 -8.08 -4.48 -17.59
C GLU A 80 -7.46 -3.45 -18.54
N ALA A 81 -7.68 -2.17 -18.29
CA ALA A 81 -7.12 -1.09 -19.10
C ALA A 81 -5.59 -1.12 -19.11
N GLY A 82 -4.96 -1.31 -17.95
CA GLY A 82 -3.51 -1.40 -17.81
C GLY A 82 -2.89 -2.59 -18.56
N ILE A 83 -3.53 -3.76 -18.52
CA ILE A 83 -3.10 -4.96 -19.26
C ILE A 83 -3.25 -4.73 -20.78
N ARG A 84 -4.42 -4.22 -21.22
CA ARG A 84 -4.68 -3.98 -22.64
C ARG A 84 -3.74 -2.95 -23.25
N GLU A 85 -3.49 -1.86 -22.56
CA GLU A 85 -2.56 -0.81 -23.03
C GLU A 85 -1.17 -1.38 -23.29
N ARG A 86 -0.60 -2.13 -22.33
CA ARG A 86 0.74 -2.72 -22.47
C ARG A 86 0.79 -3.79 -23.54
N PHE A 87 -0.25 -4.60 -23.64
CA PHE A 87 -0.36 -5.59 -24.71
C PHE A 87 -0.36 -4.94 -26.11
N GLN A 88 -1.09 -3.83 -26.29
CA GLN A 88 -1.09 -3.10 -27.56
C GLN A 88 0.31 -2.54 -27.89
N LYS A 89 1.08 -2.08 -26.90
CA LYS A 89 2.48 -1.65 -27.10
C LYS A 89 3.36 -2.80 -27.59
N VAL A 90 3.20 -4.00 -27.02
CA VAL A 90 3.90 -5.21 -27.50
C VAL A 90 3.55 -5.52 -28.96
N LEU A 91 2.26 -5.51 -29.31
CA LEU A 91 1.80 -5.76 -30.66
C LEU A 91 2.33 -4.72 -31.65
N ALA A 92 2.32 -3.45 -31.28
CA ALA A 92 2.81 -2.35 -32.13
C ALA A 92 4.32 -2.44 -32.43
N THR A 93 5.09 -3.05 -31.54
CA THR A 93 6.53 -3.20 -31.69
C THR A 93 6.94 -4.59 -32.21
N LYS A 94 6.00 -5.52 -32.41
CA LYS A 94 6.29 -6.94 -32.73
C LYS A 94 6.93 -7.12 -34.09
N SER A 95 6.57 -6.29 -35.09
CA SER A 95 7.05 -6.41 -36.46
C SER A 95 8.18 -5.42 -36.70
N PHE A 96 9.42 -5.90 -36.74
CA PHE A 96 10.61 -5.10 -37.05
C PHE A 96 11.61 -5.89 -37.88
N ASP A 97 12.49 -5.20 -38.60
CA ASP A 97 13.62 -5.85 -39.30
C ASP A 97 14.58 -6.44 -38.27
N GLY A 98 14.93 -7.72 -38.42
CA GLY A 98 15.88 -8.41 -37.51
C GLY A 98 17.27 -7.80 -37.47
N LYS A 99 17.61 -6.90 -38.42
CA LYS A 99 18.85 -6.11 -38.43
C LYS A 99 18.73 -4.79 -37.64
N ASP A 100 17.51 -4.35 -37.36
CA ASP A 100 17.28 -3.13 -36.59
C ASP A 100 17.32 -3.44 -35.07
N VAL A 101 18.54 -3.34 -34.53
CA VAL A 101 18.81 -3.58 -33.10
C VAL A 101 18.02 -2.63 -32.19
N ARG A 102 17.76 -1.40 -32.64
CA ARG A 102 17.00 -0.42 -31.86
C ARG A 102 15.54 -0.85 -31.74
N ALA A 103 14.89 -1.18 -32.87
CA ALA A 103 13.53 -1.65 -32.86
C ALA A 103 13.38 -2.97 -32.07
N GLY A 104 14.36 -3.87 -32.16
CA GLY A 104 14.39 -5.07 -31.33
C GLY A 104 14.44 -4.78 -29.82
N ARG A 105 15.23 -3.79 -29.38
CA ARG A 105 15.29 -3.37 -27.98
C ARG A 105 13.98 -2.74 -27.51
N GLU A 106 13.34 -1.94 -28.34
CA GLU A 106 12.02 -1.35 -28.05
C GLU A 106 10.95 -2.44 -27.89
N HIS A 107 10.97 -3.47 -28.73
CA HIS A 107 10.08 -4.62 -28.58
C HIS A 107 10.33 -5.39 -27.28
N VAL A 108 11.58 -5.72 -26.97
CA VAL A 108 11.92 -6.43 -25.71
C VAL A 108 11.50 -5.60 -24.49
N LYS A 109 11.71 -4.29 -24.51
CA LYS A 109 11.25 -3.40 -23.43
C LYS A 109 9.74 -3.48 -23.25
N ALA A 110 8.96 -3.32 -24.32
CA ALA A 110 7.51 -3.39 -24.26
C ALA A 110 7.02 -4.77 -23.77
N TYR A 111 7.66 -5.85 -24.18
CA TYR A 111 7.36 -7.20 -23.72
C TYR A 111 7.60 -7.38 -22.24
N VAL A 112 8.77 -6.93 -21.73
CA VAL A 112 9.13 -7.04 -20.30
C VAL A 112 8.17 -6.22 -19.44
N GLU A 113 7.85 -4.98 -19.85
CA GLU A 113 6.88 -4.12 -19.14
C GLU A 113 5.49 -4.76 -19.08
N PHE A 114 5.04 -5.43 -20.15
CA PHE A 114 3.77 -6.13 -20.18
C PHE A 114 3.74 -7.34 -19.23
N VAL A 115 4.76 -8.21 -19.30
CA VAL A 115 4.82 -9.44 -18.50
C VAL A 115 4.93 -9.12 -17.01
N HIS A 116 5.80 -8.18 -16.62
CA HIS A 116 5.94 -7.79 -15.21
C HIS A 116 4.67 -7.14 -14.67
N TYR A 117 4.01 -6.27 -15.45
CA TYR A 117 2.75 -5.69 -15.00
C TYR A 117 1.66 -6.75 -14.79
N ALA A 118 1.55 -7.73 -15.68
CA ALA A 118 0.59 -8.82 -15.52
C ALA A 118 0.90 -9.68 -14.29
N GLU A 119 2.17 -9.96 -14.05
CA GLU A 119 2.66 -10.68 -12.85
C GLU A 119 2.34 -9.91 -11.57
N GLU A 120 2.64 -8.61 -11.51
CA GLU A 120 2.37 -7.75 -10.34
C GLU A 120 0.87 -7.68 -10.02
N VAL A 121 0.01 -7.48 -11.04
CA VAL A 121 -1.45 -7.50 -10.86
C VAL A 121 -1.91 -8.85 -10.31
N TYR A 122 -1.43 -9.96 -10.88
CA TYR A 122 -1.78 -11.30 -10.43
C TYR A 122 -1.28 -11.57 -9.00
N ALA A 123 -0.04 -11.21 -8.69
CA ALA A 123 0.55 -11.40 -7.36
C ALA A 123 -0.19 -10.60 -6.28
N SER A 124 -0.62 -9.37 -6.59
CA SER A 124 -1.35 -8.52 -5.64
C SER A 124 -2.64 -9.17 -5.13
N VAL A 125 -3.29 -10.03 -5.93
CA VAL A 125 -4.49 -10.77 -5.54
C VAL A 125 -4.18 -11.94 -4.63
N HIS A 126 -2.99 -12.56 -4.75
CA HIS A 126 -2.64 -13.79 -4.05
C HIS A 126 -1.79 -13.56 -2.78
N GLU A 127 -0.86 -12.60 -2.77
CA GLU A 127 0.06 -12.41 -1.65
C GLU A 127 -0.60 -11.84 -0.40
N HIS A 128 -1.65 -11.03 -0.52
CA HIS A 128 -2.38 -10.49 0.63
C HIS A 128 -3.24 -11.54 1.34
N GLY A 129 -3.55 -12.66 0.70
CA GLY A 129 -4.26 -13.79 1.33
C GLY A 129 -3.41 -14.64 2.26
N GLN A 130 -2.08 -14.61 2.17
CA GLN A 130 -1.19 -15.46 2.96
C GLN A 130 -0.57 -14.77 4.20
N LYS A 131 -0.58 -13.44 4.27
CA LYS A 131 -0.02 -12.72 5.44
C LYS A 131 -0.94 -12.68 6.65
N SER A 132 -2.20 -13.12 6.55
CA SER A 132 -3.18 -13.05 7.65
C SER A 132 -3.37 -14.34 8.44
N THR A 133 -2.61 -15.42 8.18
CA THR A 133 -2.74 -16.69 8.91
C THR A 133 -1.42 -17.14 9.53
N SER A 134 -0.96 -16.42 10.54
CA SER A 134 0.00 -16.97 11.52
C SER A 134 -0.35 -16.45 12.93
N PRO A 135 -1.32 -17.07 13.60
CA PRO A 135 -1.51 -16.88 15.04
C PRO A 135 -0.78 -17.97 15.82
N ASP A 136 0.54 -18.11 15.71
CA ASP A 136 1.24 -19.02 16.62
C ASP A 136 2.74 -18.74 16.73
N GLN A 137 3.09 -17.68 17.48
CA GLN A 137 4.39 -17.60 18.14
C GLN A 137 4.32 -16.88 19.49
N PHE A 138 3.24 -17.09 20.26
CA PHE A 138 3.15 -16.51 21.60
C PHE A 138 2.96 -17.58 22.70
N HIS A 139 3.56 -18.77 22.59
CA HIS A 139 3.63 -19.71 23.70
C HIS A 139 4.85 -20.62 23.57
N SER A 140 6.02 -20.17 24.00
CA SER A 140 7.00 -21.06 24.65
C SER A 140 8.14 -20.27 25.27
N ARG A 141 7.92 -19.69 26.42
CA ARG A 141 8.95 -19.56 27.44
C ARG A 141 8.37 -20.02 28.77
N LYS A 142 8.19 -21.34 28.87
CA LYS A 142 8.07 -22.01 30.18
C LYS A 142 9.47 -22.16 30.77
N ARG A 143 9.62 -21.54 31.92
CA ARG A 143 10.34 -21.98 33.14
C ARG A 143 11.18 -23.26 33.05
N LYS A 144 12.46 -23.09 33.33
CA LYS A 144 13.28 -23.95 34.20
C LYS A 144 14.03 -22.96 35.07
N GLY A 145 13.89 -22.79 36.33
CA GLY A 145 13.71 -23.75 37.50
C GLY A 145 15.04 -24.29 37.94
N GLU A 146 15.60 -23.72 38.82
CA GLU A 146 16.41 -24.07 40.00
C GLU A 146 17.55 -23.08 40.15
#